data_bac6dfbf2dbc290d9756d180952c4b19
#
_entry.id   bac6dfbf2dbc290d9756d180952c4b19
#
_cell.length_a   1.000
_cell.length_b   1.000
_cell.length_c   1.000
_cell.angle_alpha   90.00
_cell.angle_beta   90.00
_cell.angle_gamma   90.00
#
_symmetry.space_group_name_H-M   'P 1'
#
loop_
_entity.id
_entity.type
_entity.pdbx_description
1 polymer ?
#
loop_
_entity_poly.entity_id
_entity_poly.type
_entity_poly.pdbx_seq_one_letter_code
_entity_poly.pdbx_strand_id
1 'polypeptide(L)' 'MKQSEIISLSTAELQVKLSQVKKTYAELKTAHAISPIQNPLQIKTMRRVVARLATELSKREL' A
#
# COMPACT_ATOMS: atom_id res chain seq x y z
N MET A 1 -4.58 4.41 -4.26
CA MET A 1 -5.52 3.69 -5.13
C MET A 1 -6.95 3.85 -4.64
N LYS A 2 -7.87 3.95 -5.56
CA LYS A 2 -9.29 4.01 -5.23
C LYS A 2 -9.82 2.62 -4.93
N GLN A 3 -10.85 2.54 -4.11
CA GLN A 3 -11.47 1.26 -3.76
C GLN A 3 -11.96 0.50 -4.98
N SER A 4 -12.51 1.20 -5.97
CA SER A 4 -12.98 0.57 -7.21
C SER A 4 -11.86 -0.11 -7.98
N GLU A 5 -10.67 0.46 -7.98
CA GLU A 5 -9.50 -0.13 -8.63
C GLU A 5 -9.07 -1.41 -7.91
N ILE A 6 -9.08 -1.38 -6.58
CA ILE A 6 -8.70 -2.52 -5.75
C ILE A 6 -9.66 -3.68 -5.98
N ILE A 7 -10.95 -3.42 -6.02
CA ILE A 7 -11.99 -4.44 -6.22
C ILE A 7 -11.86 -5.11 -7.58
N SER A 8 -11.42 -4.38 -8.60
CA SER A 8 -11.31 -4.90 -9.97
C SER A 8 -10.09 -5.81 -10.17
N LEU A 9 -9.14 -5.82 -9.24
CA LEU A 9 -7.94 -6.66 -9.36
C LEU A 9 -8.25 -8.11 -9.04
N SER A 10 -7.57 -9.05 -9.75
CA SER A 10 -7.62 -10.46 -9.36
C SER A 10 -6.85 -10.67 -8.06
N THR A 11 -7.09 -11.83 -7.40
CA THR A 11 -6.40 -12.14 -6.14
C THR A 11 -4.87 -12.16 -6.32
N ALA A 12 -4.39 -12.77 -7.41
CA ALA A 12 -2.96 -12.82 -7.70
C ALA A 12 -2.38 -11.43 -7.91
N GLU A 13 -3.05 -10.58 -8.67
CA GLU A 13 -2.64 -9.19 -8.90
C GLU A 13 -2.66 -8.41 -7.60
N LEU A 14 -3.65 -8.65 -6.76
CA LEU A 14 -3.78 -8.00 -5.46
C LEU A 14 -2.58 -8.32 -4.56
N GLN A 15 -2.16 -9.59 -4.52
CA GLN A 15 -1.01 -10.02 -3.73
C GLN A 15 0.27 -9.34 -4.21
N VAL A 16 0.49 -9.31 -5.54
CA VAL A 16 1.66 -8.67 -6.13
C VAL A 16 1.66 -7.17 -5.81
N LYS A 17 0.52 -6.52 -5.97
CA LYS A 17 0.39 -5.09 -5.71
C LYS A 17 0.65 -4.78 -4.24
N LEU A 18 0.13 -5.59 -3.34
CA LEU A 18 0.36 -5.42 -1.90
C LEU A 18 1.84 -5.51 -1.55
N SER A 19 2.55 -6.50 -2.10
CA SER A 19 3.99 -6.65 -1.89
C SER A 19 4.76 -5.42 -2.37
N GLN A 20 4.43 -4.93 -3.57
CA GLN A 20 5.08 -3.76 -4.15
C GLN A 20 4.86 -2.51 -3.29
N VAL A 21 3.61 -2.30 -2.87
CA VAL A 21 3.27 -1.13 -2.07
C VAL A 21 3.90 -1.19 -0.69
N LYS A 22 3.93 -2.37 -0.06
CA LYS A 22 4.61 -2.55 1.22
C LYS A 22 6.10 -2.21 1.13
N LYS A 23 6.75 -2.65 0.06
CA LYS A 23 8.16 -2.36 -0.17
C LYS A 23 8.38 -0.85 -0.33
N THR A 24 7.57 -0.20 -1.13
CA THR A 24 7.64 1.25 -1.34
C THR A 24 7.42 2.01 -0.03
N TYR A 25 6.45 1.57 0.75
CA TYR A 25 6.16 2.18 2.05
C TYR A 25 7.34 2.04 3.01
N ALA A 26 7.96 0.87 3.06
CA ALA A 26 9.13 0.63 3.91
C ALA A 26 10.30 1.52 3.49
N GLU A 27 10.53 1.66 2.18
CA GLU A 27 11.57 2.54 1.65
C GLU A 27 11.33 4.00 2.02
N LEU A 28 10.09 4.46 1.91
CA LEU A 28 9.72 5.83 2.28
C LEU A 28 9.92 6.08 3.78
N LYS A 29 9.56 5.13 4.63
CA LYS A 29 9.77 5.25 6.07
C LYS A 29 11.25 5.34 6.41
N THR A 30 12.07 4.51 5.78
CA THR A 30 13.51 4.51 5.98
C THR A 30 14.12 5.84 5.54
N ALA A 31 13.74 6.32 4.36
CA ALA A 31 14.21 7.60 3.85
C ALA A 31 13.82 8.75 4.77
N HIS A 32 12.61 8.73 5.30
CA HIS A 32 12.13 9.77 6.21
C HIS A 32 12.89 9.75 7.54
N ALA A 33 13.25 8.56 8.02
CA ALA A 33 14.02 8.43 9.26
C ALA A 33 15.44 8.97 9.13
N ILE A 34 16.05 8.79 7.94
CA ILE A 34 17.41 9.24 7.66
C ILE A 34 17.44 10.74 7.37
N SER A 35 16.51 11.20 6.55
CA SER A 35 16.40 12.59 6.12
C SER A 35 14.93 12.96 6.00
N PRO A 36 14.39 13.84 6.85
CA PRO A 36 12.97 14.17 6.82
C PRO A 36 12.50 14.58 5.42
N ILE A 37 11.45 13.91 4.95
CA ILE A 37 10.86 14.15 3.64
C ILE A 37 10.02 15.43 3.72
N GLN A 38 10.08 16.27 2.67
CA GLN A 38 9.33 17.52 2.63
C GLN A 38 7.82 17.30 2.62
N ASN A 39 7.37 16.14 2.09
CA ASN A 39 5.95 15.86 2.00
C ASN A 39 5.60 14.55 2.70
N PRO A 40 5.32 14.58 4.01
CA PRO A 40 4.94 13.39 4.76
C PRO A 40 3.57 12.81 4.35
N LEU A 41 2.80 13.54 3.54
CA LEU A 41 1.53 13.04 3.03
C LEU A 41 1.70 11.78 2.18
N GLN A 42 2.86 11.62 1.51
CA GLN A 42 3.14 10.41 0.74
C GLN A 42 3.13 9.17 1.64
N ILE A 43 3.68 9.28 2.84
CA ILE A 43 3.71 8.17 3.79
C ILE A 43 2.29 7.82 4.23
N LYS A 44 1.46 8.81 4.53
CA LYS A 44 0.06 8.59 4.90
C LYS A 44 -0.72 7.94 3.76
N THR A 45 -0.52 8.41 2.53
CA THR A 45 -1.22 7.89 1.36
C THR A 45 -0.85 6.42 1.12
N MET A 46 0.44 6.09 1.18
CA MET A 46 0.90 4.72 0.99
C MET A 46 0.39 3.81 2.10
N ARG A 47 0.35 4.30 3.34
CA ARG A 47 -0.18 3.55 4.47
C ARG A 47 -1.65 3.17 4.25
N ARG A 48 -2.44 4.11 3.74
CA ARG A 48 -3.86 3.86 3.42
C ARG A 48 -4.01 2.84 2.31
N VAL A 49 -3.17 2.93 1.28
CA VAL A 49 -3.19 1.99 0.16
C VAL A 49 -2.86 0.58 0.67
N VAL A 50 -1.82 0.44 1.49
CA VAL A 50 -1.46 -0.86 2.09
C VAL A 50 -2.64 -1.43 2.89
N ALA A 51 -3.27 -0.60 3.72
CA ALA A 51 -4.40 -1.03 4.54
C ALA A 51 -5.58 -1.51 3.69
N ARG A 52 -5.91 -0.77 2.63
CA ARG A 52 -7.02 -1.12 1.73
C ARG A 52 -6.74 -2.42 0.99
N LEU A 53 -5.52 -2.58 0.48
CA LEU A 53 -5.14 -3.81 -0.23
C LEU A 53 -5.16 -5.02 0.71
N ALA A 54 -4.64 -4.86 1.92
CA ALA A 54 -4.64 -5.92 2.90
C ALA A 54 -6.05 -6.32 3.32
N THR A 55 -6.94 -5.35 3.49
CA THR A 55 -8.34 -5.59 3.86
C THR A 55 -9.06 -6.36 2.75
N GLU A 56 -8.87 -5.95 1.50
CA GLU A 56 -9.51 -6.63 0.37
C GLU A 56 -9.01 -8.06 0.22
N LEU A 57 -7.71 -8.28 0.37
CA LEU A 57 -7.13 -9.61 0.31
C LEU A 57 -7.69 -10.50 1.41
N SER A 58 -7.79 -9.97 2.62
CA SER A 58 -8.36 -10.68 3.77
C SER A 58 -9.81 -11.11 3.48
N LYS A 59 -10.61 -10.22 2.89
CA LYS A 59 -11.98 -10.55 2.51
C LYS A 59 -12.05 -11.69 1.51
N ARG A 60 -11.12 -11.72 0.55
CA ARG A 60 -11.11 -12.76 -0.48
C ARG A 60 -10.66 -14.11 0.03
N GLU A 61 -9.88 -14.12 1.10
CA GLU A 61 -9.39 -15.36 1.71
C GLU A 61 -10.39 -15.98 2.67
N LEU A 62 -11.44 -15.26 3.04
CA LEU A 62 -12.53 -15.82 3.87
C LEU A 62 -13.46 -16.70 2.99
#